data_acc45fc545954fc0ac8f972497cba3c7
#
_entry.id   acc45fc545954fc0ac8f972497cba3c7
#
_cell.length_a   1.000
_cell.length_b   1.000
_cell.length_c   1.000
_cell.angle_alpha   90.00
_cell.angle_beta   90.00
_cell.angle_gamma   90.00
#
_symmetry.space_group_name_H-M   'P 1'
#
loop_
_entity.id
_entity.type
_entity.pdbx_description
1 polymer ?
#
loop_
_entity_poly.entity_id
_entity_poly.type
_entity_poly.pdbx_seq_one_letter_code
_entity_poly.pdbx_strand_id
1 'polypeptide(L)'
;ASLIAENLQGDYTVQSFDALAERSMGSAANLTVSQVEAVVREDPRFEELPADWKSSSHFCLPLQGAESLAEAGQRVAQHLVETMRHLAQHVQQDTLKVFVGHGAAMRHAAWHIGVLDLADVARLSMFHAQPVCLEYSDAGWQHVGGDWKVRDATAPPD
;
A
#
# COMPACT_ATOMS: atom_id res chain seq x y z
N ALA A 1 -14.11 1.77 1.57
CA ALA A 1 -14.57 0.50 2.19
C ALA A 1 -16.10 0.45 2.26
N SER A 2 -16.78 1.46 2.85
CA SER A 2 -18.24 1.43 3.07
C SER A 2 -19.04 1.19 1.79
N LEU A 3 -18.75 1.90 0.69
CA LEU A 3 -19.42 1.69 -0.61
C LEU A 3 -19.23 0.27 -1.17
N ILE A 4 -18.09 -0.37 -0.91
CA ILE A 4 -17.88 -1.77 -1.30
C ILE A 4 -18.76 -2.65 -0.43
N ALA A 5 -18.76 -2.43 0.88
CA ALA A 5 -19.53 -3.19 1.83
C ALA A 5 -21.06 -3.15 1.54
N GLU A 6 -21.58 -1.98 1.18
CA GLU A 6 -23.01 -1.81 0.82
C GLU A 6 -23.45 -2.64 -0.40
N ASN A 7 -22.50 -3.04 -1.26
CA ASN A 7 -22.74 -3.80 -2.49
C ASN A 7 -22.35 -5.28 -2.39
N LEU A 8 -21.76 -5.71 -1.28
CA LEU A 8 -21.48 -7.14 -1.05
C LEU A 8 -22.73 -7.84 -0.49
N GLN A 9 -22.94 -9.08 -0.93
CA GLN A 9 -23.99 -9.95 -0.40
C GLN A 9 -23.39 -10.92 0.61
N GLY A 10 -24.06 -11.16 1.72
CA GLY A 10 -23.69 -12.12 2.76
C GLY A 10 -23.44 -11.46 4.12
N ASP A 11 -23.12 -12.32 5.09
CA ASP A 11 -22.78 -11.90 6.45
C ASP A 11 -21.28 -11.60 6.54
N TYR A 12 -20.93 -10.35 6.72
CA TYR A 12 -19.54 -9.89 6.89
C TYR A 12 -19.45 -8.74 7.88
N THR A 13 -18.28 -8.55 8.45
CA THR A 13 -17.97 -7.45 9.36
C THR A 13 -16.88 -6.56 8.76
N VAL A 14 -17.12 -5.26 8.73
CA VAL A 14 -16.11 -4.26 8.34
C VAL A 14 -15.34 -3.81 9.57
N GLN A 15 -14.03 -3.91 9.50
CA GLN A 15 -13.13 -3.47 10.56
C GLN A 15 -12.11 -2.47 9.98
N SER A 16 -11.72 -1.48 10.77
CA SER A 16 -10.70 -0.50 10.39
C SER A 16 -9.38 -0.80 11.11
N PHE A 17 -8.28 -0.70 10.38
CA PHE A 17 -6.94 -0.95 10.90
C PHE A 17 -5.99 0.16 10.43
N ASP A 18 -5.25 0.77 11.34
CA ASP A 18 -4.21 1.76 11.02
C ASP A 18 -3.12 1.16 10.13
N ALA A 19 -2.91 -0.15 10.25
CA ALA A 19 -1.99 -0.89 9.39
C ALA A 19 -2.32 -0.81 7.89
N LEU A 20 -3.55 -0.48 7.50
CA LEU A 20 -3.97 -0.32 6.10
C LEU A 20 -4.01 1.15 5.65
N ALA A 21 -3.58 2.09 6.49
CA ALA A 21 -3.52 3.50 6.14
C ALA A 21 -2.52 3.78 5.00
N GLU A 22 -2.68 4.93 4.36
CA GLU A 22 -1.73 5.45 3.36
C GLU A 22 -0.35 5.69 4.01
N ARG A 23 0.68 5.82 3.17
CA ARG A 23 2.01 6.24 3.60
C ARG A 23 1.92 7.49 4.45
N SER A 24 2.50 7.46 5.64
CA SER A 24 2.57 8.62 6.50
C SER A 24 3.50 9.69 5.94
N MET A 25 3.01 10.91 5.87
CA MET A 25 3.83 12.11 5.58
C MET A 25 4.40 12.71 6.87
N GLY A 26 4.21 12.05 8.00
CA GLY A 26 4.65 12.51 9.31
C GLY A 26 4.03 13.85 9.70
N SER A 27 4.85 14.76 10.23
CA SER A 27 4.40 16.10 10.64
C SER A 27 3.87 16.97 9.48
N ALA A 28 4.00 16.52 8.23
CA ALA A 28 3.46 17.18 7.03
C ALA A 28 2.11 16.62 6.55
N ALA A 29 1.43 15.78 7.32
CA ALA A 29 0.22 15.04 6.91
C ALA A 29 -0.91 15.92 6.32
N ASN A 30 -0.99 17.19 6.71
CA ASN A 30 -2.02 18.13 6.26
C ASN A 30 -1.52 19.18 5.26
N LEU A 31 -0.29 19.02 4.76
CA LEU A 31 0.31 19.95 3.80
C LEU A 31 0.11 19.47 2.37
N THR A 32 -0.05 20.41 1.44
CA THR A 32 0.02 20.11 0.03
C THR A 32 1.46 19.76 -0.37
N VAL A 33 1.63 19.10 -1.52
CA VAL A 33 2.97 18.76 -2.04
C VAL A 33 3.88 19.99 -2.11
N SER A 34 3.38 21.11 -2.66
CA SER A 34 4.16 22.35 -2.75
C SER A 34 4.52 22.96 -1.39
N GLN A 35 3.67 22.77 -0.40
CA GLN A 35 3.98 23.20 0.99
C GLN A 35 5.04 22.30 1.62
N VAL A 36 4.98 20.98 1.40
CA VAL A 36 6.03 20.04 1.85
C VAL A 36 7.38 20.42 1.23
N GLU A 37 7.41 20.65 -0.07
CA GLU A 37 8.61 21.06 -0.79
C GLU A 37 9.17 22.40 -0.28
N ALA A 38 8.29 23.35 0.03
CA ALA A 38 8.69 24.63 0.62
C ALA A 38 9.28 24.46 2.03
N VAL A 39 8.62 23.69 2.90
CA VAL A 39 9.08 23.44 4.26
C VAL A 39 10.48 22.79 4.28
N VAL A 40 10.69 21.79 3.41
CA VAL A 40 12.01 21.14 3.36
C VAL A 40 13.07 22.06 2.79
N ARG A 41 12.78 22.82 1.74
CA ARG A 41 13.73 23.77 1.12
C ARG A 41 14.12 24.93 2.06
N GLU A 42 13.19 25.40 2.88
CA GLU A 42 13.41 26.55 3.78
C GLU A 42 14.11 26.18 5.07
N ASP A 43 14.16 24.90 5.43
CA ASP A 43 14.83 24.43 6.63
C ASP A 43 16.29 24.04 6.30
N PRO A 44 17.30 24.81 6.81
CA PRO A 44 18.71 24.57 6.48
C PRO A 44 19.27 23.24 7.03
N ARG A 45 18.50 22.51 7.82
CA ARG A 45 18.87 21.17 8.31
C ARG A 45 18.61 20.07 7.30
N PHE A 46 17.84 20.34 6.26
CA PHE A 46 17.43 19.34 5.29
C PHE A 46 18.12 19.56 3.94
N GLU A 47 18.38 18.47 3.25
CA GLU A 47 18.83 18.48 1.86
C GLU A 47 17.64 18.70 0.92
N GLU A 48 17.92 19.14 -0.31
CA GLU A 48 16.88 19.25 -1.34
C GLU A 48 16.22 17.89 -1.62
N LEU A 49 14.91 17.92 -1.83
CA LEU A 49 14.17 16.72 -2.18
C LEU A 49 14.57 16.20 -3.57
N PRO A 50 14.82 14.91 -3.74
CA PRO A 50 15.01 14.31 -5.05
C PRO A 50 13.79 14.57 -5.95
N ALA A 51 14.01 14.72 -7.26
CA ALA A 51 12.90 15.00 -8.21
C ALA A 51 11.80 13.92 -8.18
N ASP A 52 12.17 12.68 -7.88
CA ASP A 52 11.30 11.51 -7.81
C ASP A 52 10.86 11.14 -6.39
N TRP A 53 11.05 12.01 -5.41
CA TRP A 53 10.83 11.72 -3.98
C TRP A 53 9.45 11.09 -3.67
N LYS A 54 8.42 11.45 -4.44
CA LYS A 54 7.05 10.94 -4.25
C LYS A 54 6.93 9.47 -4.65
N SER A 55 7.65 9.04 -5.66
CA SER A 55 7.57 7.71 -6.26
C SER A 55 8.74 6.79 -5.88
N SER A 56 9.79 7.33 -5.29
CA SER A 56 10.91 6.55 -4.78
C SER A 56 10.48 5.62 -3.66
N SER A 57 10.73 4.32 -3.82
CA SER A 57 10.31 3.30 -2.85
C SER A 57 10.97 3.47 -1.48
N HIS A 58 12.21 3.92 -1.44
CA HIS A 58 13.02 3.98 -0.22
C HIS A 58 13.20 5.39 0.34
N PHE A 59 12.79 6.42 -0.39
CA PHE A 59 12.90 7.78 0.12
C PHE A 59 11.86 8.04 1.21
N CYS A 60 12.33 8.50 2.36
CA CYS A 60 11.52 8.97 3.47
C CYS A 60 11.73 10.48 3.64
N LEU A 61 10.64 11.24 3.77
CA LEU A 61 10.74 12.67 4.09
C LEU A 61 11.50 12.87 5.41
N PRO A 62 12.36 13.89 5.54
CA PRO A 62 13.10 14.17 6.77
C PRO A 62 12.21 14.80 7.86
N LEU A 63 11.00 14.34 7.98
CA LEU A 63 9.97 14.84 8.88
C LEU A 63 9.55 13.77 9.88
N GLN A 64 9.37 14.15 11.13
CA GLN A 64 9.05 13.22 12.21
C GLN A 64 7.79 12.41 11.89
N GLY A 65 7.89 11.08 11.94
CA GLY A 65 6.79 10.15 11.70
C GLY A 65 6.45 9.93 10.22
N ALA A 66 7.28 10.44 9.29
CA ALA A 66 7.15 10.09 7.88
C ALA A 66 7.58 8.64 7.64
N GLU A 67 7.00 8.02 6.62
CA GLU A 67 7.35 6.70 6.10
C GLU A 67 7.83 6.80 4.64
N SER A 68 8.74 5.94 4.24
CA SER A 68 8.95 5.59 2.84
C SER A 68 7.79 4.72 2.32
N LEU A 69 7.67 4.58 1.00
CA LEU A 69 6.69 3.65 0.41
C LEU A 69 7.00 2.19 0.78
N ALA A 70 8.27 1.84 0.91
CA ALA A 70 8.70 0.51 1.35
C ALA A 70 8.27 0.22 2.79
N GLU A 71 8.45 1.16 3.72
CA GLU A 71 8.01 1.01 5.12
C GLU A 71 6.48 0.90 5.24
N ALA A 72 5.73 1.73 4.52
CA ALA A 72 4.27 1.63 4.45
C ALA A 72 3.84 0.26 3.90
N GLY A 73 4.50 -0.22 2.84
CA GLY A 73 4.27 -1.55 2.27
C GLY A 73 4.60 -2.68 3.25
N GLN A 74 5.68 -2.56 4.00
CA GLN A 74 6.05 -3.55 5.03
C GLN A 74 5.00 -3.63 6.13
N ARG A 75 4.51 -2.49 6.61
CA ARG A 75 3.42 -2.41 7.61
C ARG A 75 2.15 -3.10 7.11
N VAL A 76 1.75 -2.82 5.86
CA VAL A 76 0.60 -3.48 5.23
C VAL A 76 0.85 -4.98 5.07
N ALA A 77 2.00 -5.39 4.54
CA ALA A 77 2.37 -6.80 4.36
C ALA A 77 2.30 -7.58 5.66
N GLN A 78 2.82 -7.03 6.75
CA GLN A 78 2.76 -7.65 8.06
C GLN A 78 1.30 -7.88 8.48
N HIS A 79 0.42 -6.89 8.33
CA HIS A 79 -1.00 -7.03 8.64
C HIS A 79 -1.70 -8.10 7.79
N LEU A 80 -1.41 -8.16 6.48
CA LEU A 80 -1.94 -9.21 5.60
C LEU A 80 -1.50 -10.59 6.06
N VAL A 81 -0.20 -10.77 6.30
CA VAL A 81 0.37 -12.06 6.73
C VAL A 81 -0.21 -12.51 8.07
N GLU A 82 -0.27 -11.64 9.05
CA GLU A 82 -0.82 -11.96 10.38
C GLU A 82 -2.30 -12.33 10.30
N THR A 83 -3.09 -11.56 9.52
CA THR A 83 -4.52 -11.81 9.34
C THR A 83 -4.76 -13.15 8.66
N MET A 84 -4.07 -13.45 7.55
CA MET A 84 -4.28 -14.68 6.80
C MET A 84 -3.74 -15.89 7.54
N ARG A 85 -2.65 -15.77 8.26
CA ARG A 85 -2.14 -16.83 9.14
C ARG A 85 -3.13 -17.16 10.26
N HIS A 86 -3.72 -16.14 10.87
CA HIS A 86 -4.76 -16.33 11.89
C HIS A 86 -5.99 -17.03 11.31
N LEU A 87 -6.45 -16.61 10.13
CA LEU A 87 -7.57 -17.26 9.44
C LEU A 87 -7.26 -18.73 9.13
N ALA A 88 -6.11 -19.03 8.57
CA ALA A 88 -5.69 -20.39 8.22
C ALA A 88 -5.65 -21.34 9.43
N GLN A 89 -5.41 -20.83 10.64
CA GLN A 89 -5.41 -21.61 11.87
C GLN A 89 -6.82 -21.88 12.44
N HIS A 90 -7.80 -21.03 12.13
CA HIS A 90 -9.11 -21.06 12.80
C HIS A 90 -10.28 -21.38 11.85
N VAL A 91 -10.06 -21.32 10.55
CA VAL A 91 -11.08 -21.57 9.54
C VAL A 91 -10.69 -22.78 8.71
N GLN A 92 -11.60 -23.78 8.60
CA GLN A 92 -11.33 -25.04 7.92
C GLN A 92 -11.92 -25.11 6.50
N GLN A 93 -12.43 -24.02 6.00
CA GLN A 93 -13.03 -23.91 4.66
C GLN A 93 -12.40 -22.75 3.90
N ASP A 94 -12.49 -22.81 2.58
CA ASP A 94 -12.05 -21.71 1.73
C ASP A 94 -12.73 -20.41 2.14
N THR A 95 -11.94 -19.39 2.39
CA THR A 95 -12.39 -18.11 2.93
C THR A 95 -11.86 -16.96 2.12
N LEU A 96 -12.74 -16.05 1.74
CA LEU A 96 -12.36 -14.80 1.09
C LEU A 96 -12.26 -13.69 2.14
N LYS A 97 -11.08 -13.06 2.20
CA LYS A 97 -10.86 -11.83 2.98
C LYS A 97 -10.64 -10.66 2.04
N VAL A 98 -11.42 -9.60 2.19
CA VAL A 98 -11.27 -8.37 1.41
C VAL A 98 -10.50 -7.34 2.22
N PHE A 99 -9.37 -6.86 1.69
CA PHE A 99 -8.59 -5.77 2.25
C PHE A 99 -8.78 -4.53 1.38
N VAL A 100 -9.12 -3.41 1.99
CA VAL A 100 -9.28 -2.13 1.31
C VAL A 100 -8.25 -1.15 1.88
N GLY A 101 -7.40 -0.63 1.00
CA GLY A 101 -6.31 0.27 1.39
C GLY A 101 -5.90 1.16 0.22
N HIS A 102 -4.67 1.63 0.24
CA HIS A 102 -4.10 2.57 -0.71
C HIS A 102 -3.16 1.88 -1.69
N GLY A 103 -3.28 2.20 -2.99
CA GLY A 103 -2.63 1.46 -4.06
C GLY A 103 -1.11 1.39 -3.95
N ALA A 104 -0.45 2.47 -3.54
CA ALA A 104 1.00 2.47 -3.39
C ALA A 104 1.46 1.56 -2.24
N ALA A 105 0.82 1.64 -1.07
CA ALA A 105 1.14 0.79 0.08
C ALA A 105 0.82 -0.69 -0.20
N MET A 106 -0.33 -0.99 -0.84
CA MET A 106 -0.71 -2.36 -1.23
C MET A 106 0.26 -2.97 -2.25
N ARG A 107 0.71 -2.21 -3.24
CA ARG A 107 1.69 -2.65 -4.23
C ARG A 107 3.03 -2.99 -3.59
N HIS A 108 3.52 -2.15 -2.67
CA HIS A 108 4.75 -2.44 -1.92
C HIS A 108 4.55 -3.60 -0.96
N ALA A 109 3.36 -3.79 -0.41
CA ALA A 109 3.05 -4.99 0.37
C ALA A 109 3.13 -6.26 -0.49
N ALA A 110 2.63 -6.25 -1.72
CA ALA A 110 2.75 -7.36 -2.66
C ALA A 110 4.22 -7.72 -2.96
N TRP A 111 5.11 -6.74 -2.99
CA TRP A 111 6.56 -6.98 -3.06
C TRP A 111 7.09 -7.64 -1.78
N HIS A 112 6.74 -7.14 -0.61
CA HIS A 112 7.21 -7.70 0.66
C HIS A 112 6.74 -9.14 0.92
N ILE A 113 5.58 -9.54 0.38
CA ILE A 113 5.08 -10.92 0.46
C ILE A 113 5.52 -11.81 -0.73
N GLY A 114 6.35 -11.29 -1.63
CA GLY A 114 6.95 -12.05 -2.73
C GLY A 114 6.05 -12.28 -3.95
N VAL A 115 4.95 -11.54 -4.07
CA VAL A 115 4.04 -11.58 -5.23
C VAL A 115 4.55 -10.73 -6.39
N LEU A 116 5.20 -9.61 -6.09
CA LEU A 116 5.85 -8.73 -7.06
C LEU A 116 7.35 -8.65 -6.76
N ASP A 117 8.15 -8.35 -7.75
CA ASP A 117 9.53 -7.91 -7.56
C ASP A 117 9.62 -6.37 -7.50
N LEU A 118 10.78 -5.83 -7.16
CA LEU A 118 10.98 -4.37 -7.05
C LEU A 118 10.84 -3.66 -8.40
N ALA A 119 11.18 -4.31 -9.50
CA ALA A 119 11.01 -3.76 -10.85
C ALA A 119 9.52 -3.67 -11.21
N ASP A 120 8.71 -4.64 -10.80
CA ASP A 120 7.26 -4.59 -10.93
C ASP A 120 6.64 -3.47 -10.11
N VAL A 121 7.10 -3.24 -8.87
CA VAL A 121 6.64 -2.13 -8.03
C VAL A 121 6.86 -0.78 -8.73
N ALA A 122 7.98 -0.59 -9.42
CA ALA A 122 8.25 0.64 -10.16
C ALA A 122 7.30 0.83 -11.37
N ARG A 123 6.90 -0.25 -12.02
CA ARG A 123 6.18 -0.30 -13.29
C ARG A 123 4.66 -0.41 -13.14
N LEU A 124 4.20 -1.01 -12.06
CA LEU A 124 2.79 -1.35 -11.86
C LEU A 124 2.10 -0.35 -10.90
N SER A 125 0.79 -0.33 -10.93
CA SER A 125 -0.11 0.34 -10.01
C SER A 125 -1.38 -0.52 -9.82
N MET A 126 -2.37 0.02 -9.13
CA MET A 126 -3.68 -0.63 -8.97
C MET A 126 -4.76 0.22 -9.62
N PHE A 127 -5.74 -0.42 -10.22
CA PHE A 127 -6.96 0.26 -10.66
C PHE A 127 -7.83 0.61 -9.44
N HIS A 128 -8.51 1.74 -9.48
CA HIS A 128 -9.48 2.08 -8.45
C HIS A 128 -10.68 1.13 -8.51
N ALA A 129 -11.07 0.63 -7.34
CA ALA A 129 -12.23 -0.27 -7.18
C ALA A 129 -12.19 -1.56 -8.01
N GLN A 130 -11.00 -1.97 -8.50
CA GLN A 130 -10.81 -3.28 -9.12
C GLN A 130 -9.93 -4.13 -8.20
N PRO A 131 -10.38 -5.34 -7.84
CA PRO A 131 -9.61 -6.19 -6.93
C PRO A 131 -8.42 -6.84 -7.64
N VAL A 132 -7.32 -6.98 -6.91
CA VAL A 132 -6.25 -7.93 -7.20
C VAL A 132 -6.44 -9.10 -6.25
N CYS A 133 -6.54 -10.31 -6.79
CA CYS A 133 -6.80 -11.52 -6.02
C CYS A 133 -5.48 -12.26 -5.75
N LEU A 134 -5.21 -12.49 -4.48
CA LEU A 134 -4.05 -13.25 -4.02
C LEU A 134 -4.52 -14.48 -3.26
N GLU A 135 -3.90 -15.61 -3.50
CA GLU A 135 -4.08 -16.83 -2.73
C GLU A 135 -2.97 -16.95 -1.69
N TYR A 136 -3.35 -17.32 -0.47
CA TYR A 136 -2.43 -17.67 0.61
C TYR A 136 -2.57 -19.16 0.94
N SER A 137 -1.48 -19.91 0.79
CA SER A 137 -1.43 -21.36 1.04
C SER A 137 -0.10 -21.75 1.70
N ASP A 138 0.13 -23.03 1.90
CA ASP A 138 1.41 -23.58 2.38
C ASP A 138 2.57 -23.27 1.41
N ALA A 139 2.27 -23.05 0.13
CA ALA A 139 3.25 -22.63 -0.87
C ALA A 139 3.59 -21.12 -0.80
N GLY A 140 2.93 -20.38 0.07
CA GLY A 140 3.08 -18.92 0.21
C GLY A 140 1.97 -18.15 -0.52
N TRP A 141 2.29 -16.93 -0.96
CA TRP A 141 1.37 -16.04 -1.64
C TRP A 141 1.50 -16.16 -3.16
N GLN A 142 0.37 -16.18 -3.86
CA GLN A 142 0.32 -16.23 -5.32
C GLN A 142 -0.73 -15.26 -5.86
N HIS A 143 -0.43 -14.60 -6.98
CA HIS A 143 -1.41 -13.82 -7.73
C HIS A 143 -2.27 -14.78 -8.56
N VAL A 144 -3.58 -14.77 -8.31
CA VAL A 144 -4.53 -15.72 -8.92
C VAL A 144 -5.62 -15.04 -9.76
N GLY A 145 -5.74 -13.72 -9.72
CA GLY A 145 -6.73 -13.00 -10.52
C GLY A 145 -6.72 -11.49 -10.31
N GLY A 146 -7.46 -10.80 -11.17
CA GLY A 146 -7.43 -9.34 -11.26
C GLY A 146 -6.15 -8.84 -11.94
N ASP A 147 -6.17 -7.61 -12.43
CA ASP A 147 -5.07 -7.06 -13.21
C ASP A 147 -4.34 -5.94 -12.44
N TRP A 148 -3.01 -5.95 -12.52
CA TRP A 148 -2.19 -4.81 -12.17
C TRP A 148 -2.24 -3.78 -13.30
N LYS A 149 -2.48 -2.51 -12.94
CA LYS A 149 -2.42 -1.40 -13.90
C LYS A 149 -0.97 -1.11 -14.26
N VAL A 150 -0.62 -1.17 -15.54
CA VAL A 150 0.68 -0.69 -16.00
C VAL A 150 0.69 0.83 -15.92
N ARG A 151 1.69 1.40 -15.24
CA ARG A 151 1.86 2.86 -15.13
C ARG A 151 2.33 3.42 -16.47
N ASP A 152 1.70 4.48 -16.90
CA ASP A 152 2.22 5.28 -17.99
C ASP A 152 3.39 6.12 -17.47
N ALA A 153 4.58 5.92 -18.03
CA ALA A 153 5.78 6.65 -17.63
C ALA A 153 5.67 8.17 -17.90
N THR A 154 4.70 8.59 -18.70
CA THR A 154 4.44 10.00 -19.04
C THR A 154 3.32 10.62 -18.18
N ALA A 155 2.58 9.82 -17.43
CA ALA A 155 1.54 10.31 -16.54
C ALA A 155 2.14 10.86 -15.23
N PRO A 156 1.56 11.91 -14.64
CA PRO A 156 1.96 12.36 -13.32
C PRO A 156 1.79 11.21 -12.30
N PRO A 157 2.63 11.15 -11.27
CA PRO A 157 2.49 10.14 -10.21
C PRO A 157 1.12 10.26 -9.53
N ASP A 158 0.50 9.09 -9.27
CA ASP A 158 -0.77 8.96 -8.54
C ASP A 158 -0.69 9.57 -7.14
#